data_eccb6e46d2d079fe5f67b968a814b7c4
#
_entry.id   eccb6e46d2d079fe5f67b968a814b7c4
#
_cell.length_a   1.000
_cell.length_b   1.000
_cell.length_c   1.000
_cell.angle_alpha   90.00
_cell.angle_beta   90.00
_cell.angle_gamma   90.00
#
_symmetry.space_group_name_H-M   'P 1'
#
loop_
_entity.id
_entity.type
_entity.pdbx_description
1 polymer ?
#
loop_
_entity_poly.entity_id
_entity_poly.type
_entity_poly.pdbx_seq_one_letter_code
_entity_poly.pdbx_strand_id
1 'polypeptide(L)'
;MKIRLFRDSDAGALAAIFFSSVRQIGGQHYTAEQVAAWAPGLPDADVFTRRARDGRTLLVAIGENGQPIAYGDLAADGHIDHIYCSPEAAGCGVARQLYEELERVARSAGITVLFVEASEPAKRFFQKQGFELIERNEFKLNGVEIHNYQMRKALS
;
A
#
# COMPACT_ATOMS: atom_id res chain seq x y z
N MET A 1 -1.71 -7.42 -17.73
CA MET A 1 -1.80 -6.43 -16.64
C MET A 1 -1.18 -5.12 -17.09
N LYS A 2 -1.76 -4.00 -16.66
CA LYS A 2 -1.30 -2.65 -17.00
C LYS A 2 -1.23 -1.81 -15.73
N ILE A 3 -0.20 -0.99 -15.59
CA ILE A 3 -0.08 -0.04 -14.48
C ILE A 3 -0.20 1.37 -15.05
N ARG A 4 -1.07 2.18 -14.45
CA ARG A 4 -1.32 3.56 -14.88
C ARG A 4 -1.64 4.46 -13.70
N LEU A 5 -1.69 5.77 -13.95
CA LEU A 5 -2.10 6.73 -12.93
C LEU A 5 -3.59 6.53 -12.58
N PHE A 6 -3.91 6.85 -11.35
CA PHE A 6 -5.28 6.84 -10.82
C PHE A 6 -6.21 7.71 -11.67
N ARG A 7 -7.45 7.25 -11.80
CA ARG A 7 -8.57 8.02 -12.36
C ARG A 7 -9.68 8.08 -11.34
N ASP A 8 -10.47 9.13 -11.34
CA ASP A 8 -11.57 9.27 -10.36
C ASP A 8 -12.50 8.06 -10.34
N SER A 9 -12.71 7.42 -11.49
CA SER A 9 -13.54 6.21 -11.59
C SER A 9 -12.96 4.99 -10.86
N ASP A 10 -11.69 5.03 -10.45
CA ASP A 10 -11.06 3.92 -9.73
C ASP A 10 -11.36 3.96 -8.23
N ALA A 11 -11.82 5.09 -7.69
CA ALA A 11 -11.88 5.32 -6.25
C ALA A 11 -12.65 4.25 -5.48
N GLY A 12 -13.81 3.83 -5.98
CA GLY A 12 -14.60 2.78 -5.33
C GLY A 12 -13.89 1.43 -5.30
N ALA A 13 -13.20 1.09 -6.39
CA ALA A 13 -12.44 -0.16 -6.46
C ALA A 13 -11.24 -0.15 -5.49
N LEU A 14 -10.56 0.98 -5.34
CA LEU A 14 -9.44 1.10 -4.39
C LEU A 14 -9.93 0.97 -2.95
N ALA A 15 -11.06 1.57 -2.62
CA ALA A 15 -11.67 1.39 -1.29
C ALA A 15 -11.94 -0.09 -1.00
N ALA A 16 -12.49 -0.82 -1.97
CA ALA A 16 -12.77 -2.24 -1.86
C ALA A 16 -11.49 -3.07 -1.73
N ILE A 17 -10.43 -2.75 -2.47
CA ILE A 17 -9.14 -3.43 -2.39
C ILE A 17 -8.52 -3.24 -1.00
N PHE A 18 -8.50 -2.02 -0.49
CA PHE A 18 -7.99 -1.75 0.86
C PHE A 18 -8.73 -2.59 1.89
N PHE A 19 -10.06 -2.51 1.89
CA PHE A 19 -10.89 -3.18 2.88
C PHE A 19 -10.72 -4.70 2.83
N SER A 20 -10.81 -5.31 1.65
CA SER A 20 -10.70 -6.77 1.52
C SER A 20 -9.26 -7.26 1.79
N SER A 21 -8.24 -6.50 1.41
CA SER A 21 -6.85 -6.84 1.68
C SER A 21 -6.59 -6.89 3.20
N VAL A 22 -7.00 -5.85 3.92
CA VAL A 22 -6.81 -5.81 5.38
C VAL A 22 -7.59 -6.95 6.06
N ARG A 23 -8.85 -7.17 5.65
CA ARG A 23 -9.70 -8.20 6.25
C ARG A 23 -9.20 -9.61 6.00
N GLN A 24 -8.77 -9.93 4.78
CA GLN A 24 -8.40 -11.30 4.42
C GLN A 24 -6.93 -11.59 4.66
N ILE A 25 -6.03 -10.73 4.23
CA ILE A 25 -4.58 -10.94 4.40
C ILE A 25 -4.16 -10.57 5.82
N GLY A 26 -4.59 -9.43 6.32
CA GLY A 26 -4.29 -8.98 7.68
C GLY A 26 -4.79 -9.93 8.74
N GLY A 27 -5.94 -10.57 8.52
CA GLY A 27 -6.53 -11.54 9.43
C GLY A 27 -5.67 -12.78 9.68
N GLN A 28 -4.68 -13.04 8.84
CA GLN A 28 -3.72 -14.13 9.03
C GLN A 28 -2.58 -13.75 9.98
N HIS A 29 -2.38 -12.46 10.26
CA HIS A 29 -1.25 -11.93 11.01
C HIS A 29 -1.65 -11.11 12.24
N TYR A 30 -2.88 -10.63 12.28
CA TYR A 30 -3.42 -9.78 13.34
C TYR A 30 -4.68 -10.40 13.92
N THR A 31 -5.02 -10.00 15.16
CA THR A 31 -6.28 -10.42 15.79
C THR A 31 -7.47 -9.80 15.07
N ALA A 32 -8.65 -10.39 15.26
CA ALA A 32 -9.89 -9.84 14.72
C ALA A 32 -10.14 -8.39 15.20
N GLU A 33 -9.79 -8.10 16.46
CA GLU A 33 -9.91 -6.76 17.03
C GLU A 33 -8.98 -5.76 16.35
N GLN A 34 -7.72 -6.16 16.10
CA GLN A 34 -6.74 -5.34 15.39
C GLN A 34 -7.18 -5.07 13.94
N VAL A 35 -7.65 -6.09 13.23
CA VAL A 35 -8.15 -5.96 11.87
C VAL A 35 -9.35 -5.01 11.82
N ALA A 36 -10.28 -5.14 12.77
CA ALA A 36 -11.45 -4.27 12.85
C ALA A 36 -11.08 -2.81 13.17
N ALA A 37 -10.03 -2.59 13.95
CA ALA A 37 -9.53 -1.25 14.23
C ALA A 37 -8.88 -0.62 12.99
N TRP A 38 -8.16 -1.44 12.19
CA TRP A 38 -7.47 -1.00 10.98
C TRP A 38 -8.47 -0.73 9.84
N ALA A 39 -9.44 -1.61 9.66
CA ALA A 39 -10.45 -1.48 8.60
C ALA A 39 -11.84 -1.74 9.18
N PRO A 40 -12.40 -0.77 9.95
CA PRO A 40 -13.69 -0.96 10.61
C PRO A 40 -14.86 -1.09 9.65
N GLY A 41 -14.73 -0.56 8.46
CA GLY A 41 -15.74 -0.63 7.41
C GLY A 41 -15.15 -0.25 6.07
N LEU A 42 -15.93 -0.41 5.01
CA LEU A 42 -15.53 0.02 3.67
C LEU A 42 -15.31 1.54 3.69
N PRO A 43 -14.09 2.02 3.33
CA PRO A 43 -13.85 3.46 3.27
C PRO A 43 -14.73 4.13 2.22
N ASP A 44 -15.02 5.42 2.43
CA ASP A 44 -15.65 6.24 1.42
C ASP A 44 -14.71 6.38 0.22
N ALA A 45 -15.23 6.22 -0.99
CA ALA A 45 -14.45 6.36 -2.23
C ALA A 45 -13.75 7.72 -2.32
N ASP A 46 -14.37 8.79 -1.79
CA ASP A 46 -13.80 10.14 -1.79
C ASP A 46 -12.45 10.23 -1.06
N VAL A 47 -12.18 9.33 -0.12
CA VAL A 47 -10.87 9.26 0.55
C VAL A 47 -9.77 9.08 -0.49
N PHE A 48 -9.97 8.18 -1.45
CA PHE A 48 -8.97 7.88 -2.48
C PHE A 48 -8.86 9.00 -3.51
N THR A 49 -9.97 9.64 -3.85
CA THR A 49 -9.94 10.81 -4.74
C THR A 49 -9.12 11.95 -4.11
N ARG A 50 -9.32 12.22 -2.82
CA ARG A 50 -8.55 13.25 -2.10
C ARG A 50 -7.07 12.88 -2.01
N ARG A 51 -6.75 11.61 -1.73
CA ARG A 51 -5.37 11.15 -1.68
C ARG A 51 -4.66 11.37 -3.03
N ALA A 52 -5.34 11.09 -4.13
CA ALA A 52 -4.79 11.26 -5.47
C ALA A 52 -4.51 12.73 -5.83
N ARG A 53 -5.12 13.67 -5.12
CA ARG A 53 -5.01 15.11 -5.40
C ARG A 53 -4.14 15.88 -4.42
N ASP A 54 -3.47 15.21 -3.49
CA ASP A 54 -2.66 15.86 -2.45
C ASP A 54 -1.18 16.02 -2.85
N GLY A 55 -0.83 15.75 -4.10
CA GLY A 55 0.53 15.87 -4.61
C GLY A 55 1.29 14.55 -4.70
N ARG A 56 0.73 13.46 -4.16
CA ARG A 56 1.35 12.13 -4.30
C ARG A 56 1.13 11.55 -5.68
N THR A 57 2.00 10.60 -6.07
CA THR A 57 1.78 9.74 -7.23
C THR A 57 0.97 8.53 -6.77
N LEU A 58 -0.18 8.31 -7.38
CA LEU A 58 -1.03 7.16 -7.09
C LEU A 58 -1.16 6.30 -8.35
N LEU A 59 -0.60 5.09 -8.30
CA LEU A 59 -0.59 4.14 -9.42
C LEU A 59 -1.59 3.02 -9.17
N VAL A 60 -2.25 2.59 -10.23
CA VAL A 60 -3.25 1.52 -10.21
C VAL A 60 -2.84 0.42 -11.18
N ALA A 61 -2.86 -0.82 -10.71
CA ALA A 61 -2.65 -1.99 -11.56
C ALA A 61 -4.01 -2.50 -12.03
N ILE A 62 -4.15 -2.64 -13.34
CA ILE A 62 -5.39 -3.06 -14.00
C ILE A 62 -5.23 -4.49 -14.48
N GLY A 63 -6.15 -5.36 -14.08
CA GLY A 63 -6.16 -6.75 -14.50
C GLY A 63 -6.67 -6.94 -15.93
N GLU A 64 -6.66 -8.19 -16.39
CA GLU A 64 -7.05 -8.55 -17.75
C GLU A 64 -8.50 -8.18 -18.07
N ASN A 65 -9.37 -8.17 -17.07
CA ASN A 65 -10.78 -7.80 -17.22
C ASN A 65 -11.01 -6.28 -17.19
N GLY A 66 -9.94 -5.47 -17.16
CA GLY A 66 -10.05 -4.01 -17.13
C GLY A 66 -10.35 -3.42 -15.76
N GLN A 67 -10.35 -4.21 -14.70
CA GLN A 67 -10.64 -3.73 -13.35
C GLN A 67 -9.37 -3.54 -12.52
N PRO A 68 -9.35 -2.56 -11.59
CA PRO A 68 -8.25 -2.42 -10.65
C PRO A 68 -8.08 -3.67 -9.79
N ILE A 69 -6.84 -4.15 -9.67
CA ILE A 69 -6.48 -5.31 -8.84
C ILE A 69 -5.45 -4.97 -7.76
N ALA A 70 -4.82 -3.81 -7.84
CA ALA A 70 -3.86 -3.34 -6.85
C ALA A 70 -3.64 -1.84 -7.02
N TYR A 71 -3.10 -1.21 -6.00
CA TYR A 71 -2.69 0.19 -6.10
C TYR A 71 -1.55 0.47 -5.12
N GLY A 72 -0.84 1.56 -5.37
CA GLY A 72 0.20 2.02 -4.47
C GLY A 72 0.49 3.49 -4.69
N ASP A 73 1.05 4.14 -3.68
CA ASP A 73 1.33 5.56 -3.75
C ASP A 73 2.77 5.90 -3.36
N LEU A 74 3.18 7.10 -3.74
CA LEU A 74 4.49 7.64 -3.42
C LEU A 74 4.34 9.14 -3.20
N ALA A 75 4.64 9.60 -2.00
CA ALA A 75 4.68 11.02 -1.69
C ALA A 75 6.01 11.65 -2.16
N ALA A 76 6.02 12.96 -2.29
CA ALA A 76 7.18 13.70 -2.80
C ALA A 76 8.44 13.54 -1.93
N ASP A 77 8.27 13.21 -0.65
CA ASP A 77 9.38 13.00 0.29
C ASP A 77 9.93 11.57 0.30
N GLY A 78 9.38 10.67 -0.51
CA GLY A 78 9.80 9.27 -0.58
C GLY A 78 8.95 8.30 0.24
N HIS A 79 7.86 8.78 0.86
CA HIS A 79 6.99 7.94 1.66
C HIS A 79 6.05 7.11 0.78
N ILE A 80 6.09 5.79 0.96
CA ILE A 80 5.09 4.87 0.41
C ILE A 80 4.10 4.58 1.54
N ASP A 81 2.90 5.14 1.45
CA ASP A 81 1.88 5.01 2.49
C ASP A 81 0.98 3.79 2.27
N HIS A 82 0.55 3.58 1.03
CA HIS A 82 -0.26 2.42 0.67
C HIS A 82 0.38 1.63 -0.46
N ILE A 83 0.38 0.31 -0.33
CA ILE A 83 0.57 -0.65 -1.42
C ILE A 83 -0.27 -1.88 -1.07
N TYR A 84 -1.36 -2.06 -1.79
CA TYR A 84 -2.35 -3.10 -1.51
C TYR A 84 -2.77 -3.81 -2.79
N CYS A 85 -2.92 -5.13 -2.68
CA CYS A 85 -3.47 -5.98 -3.74
C CYS A 85 -4.82 -6.54 -3.32
N SER A 86 -5.70 -6.76 -4.28
CA SER A 86 -6.88 -7.57 -4.02
C SER A 86 -6.41 -8.99 -3.61
N PRO A 87 -7.18 -9.69 -2.73
CA PRO A 87 -6.77 -11.03 -2.31
C PRO A 87 -6.57 -12.01 -3.47
N GLU A 88 -7.35 -11.87 -4.55
CA GLU A 88 -7.23 -12.72 -5.74
C GLU A 88 -5.93 -12.50 -6.49
N ALA A 89 -5.34 -11.31 -6.39
CA ALA A 89 -4.07 -10.97 -7.05
C ALA A 89 -2.87 -11.19 -6.14
N ALA A 90 -3.09 -11.51 -4.86
CA ALA A 90 -2.00 -11.73 -3.92
C ALA A 90 -1.14 -12.94 -4.34
N GLY A 91 0.18 -12.80 -4.24
CA GLY A 91 1.12 -13.86 -4.62
C GLY A 91 1.37 -13.98 -6.13
N CYS A 92 0.79 -13.12 -6.95
CA CYS A 92 0.95 -13.17 -8.42
C CYS A 92 2.01 -12.22 -8.96
N GLY A 93 2.80 -11.59 -8.10
CA GLY A 93 3.85 -10.65 -8.51
C GLY A 93 3.36 -9.25 -8.84
N VAL A 94 2.09 -8.96 -8.66
CA VAL A 94 1.50 -7.64 -8.96
C VAL A 94 2.07 -6.56 -8.04
N ALA A 95 2.18 -6.83 -6.74
CA ALA A 95 2.73 -5.88 -5.78
C ALA A 95 4.17 -5.52 -6.12
N ARG A 96 4.98 -6.50 -6.53
CA ARG A 96 6.37 -6.26 -6.94
C ARG A 96 6.44 -5.38 -8.16
N GLN A 97 5.64 -5.64 -9.18
CA GLN A 97 5.63 -4.82 -10.39
C GLN A 97 5.17 -3.40 -10.10
N LEU A 98 4.17 -3.25 -9.24
CA LEU A 98 3.68 -1.95 -8.80
C LEU A 98 4.76 -1.20 -8.02
N TYR A 99 5.45 -1.88 -7.11
CA TYR A 99 6.55 -1.29 -6.36
C TYR A 99 7.69 -0.83 -7.30
N GLU A 100 8.06 -1.66 -8.27
CA GLU A 100 9.11 -1.32 -9.24
C GLU A 100 8.77 -0.05 -10.01
N GLU A 101 7.50 0.15 -10.37
CA GLU A 101 7.05 1.40 -11.00
C GLU A 101 7.15 2.60 -10.05
N LEU A 102 6.77 2.43 -8.78
CA LEU A 102 6.92 3.50 -7.77
C LEU A 102 8.39 3.86 -7.57
N GLU A 103 9.28 2.88 -7.51
CA GLU A 103 10.72 3.13 -7.39
C GLU A 103 11.24 3.88 -8.61
N ARG A 104 10.79 3.51 -9.81
CA ARG A 104 11.19 4.20 -11.05
C ARG A 104 10.74 5.66 -11.03
N VAL A 105 9.52 5.94 -10.58
CA VAL A 105 9.02 7.31 -10.41
C VAL A 105 9.88 8.07 -9.41
N ALA A 106 10.22 7.45 -8.28
CA ALA A 106 11.05 8.07 -7.25
C ALA A 106 12.44 8.44 -7.79
N ARG A 107 13.09 7.54 -8.51
CA ARG A 107 14.39 7.81 -9.11
C ARG A 107 14.34 8.94 -10.13
N SER A 108 13.30 8.97 -10.95
CA SER A 108 13.10 10.04 -11.94
C SER A 108 12.86 11.40 -11.28
N ALA A 109 12.28 11.42 -10.09
CA ALA A 109 12.03 12.64 -9.32
C ALA A 109 13.22 13.07 -8.45
N GLY A 110 14.33 12.33 -8.47
CA GLY A 110 15.50 12.64 -7.66
C GLY A 110 15.38 12.26 -6.19
N ILE A 111 14.40 11.43 -5.84
CA ILE A 111 14.24 10.93 -4.47
C ILE A 111 15.38 9.95 -4.17
N THR A 112 16.03 10.13 -3.03
CA THR A 112 17.20 9.33 -2.66
C THR A 112 16.94 8.30 -1.58
N VAL A 113 15.80 8.40 -0.88
CA VAL A 113 15.42 7.46 0.17
C VAL A 113 13.93 7.20 0.08
N LEU A 114 13.55 5.92 0.07
CA LEU A 114 12.16 5.47 0.24
C LEU A 114 11.98 5.01 1.68
N PHE A 115 10.79 5.25 2.23
CA PHE A 115 10.46 4.76 3.57
C PHE A 115 9.00 4.34 3.66
N VAL A 116 8.75 3.36 4.53
CA VAL A 116 7.41 2.79 4.73
C VAL A 116 7.20 2.47 6.20
N GLU A 117 5.94 2.45 6.64
CA GLU A 117 5.50 1.80 7.87
C GLU A 117 4.80 0.50 7.44
N ALA A 118 5.56 -0.59 7.43
CA ALA A 118 5.07 -1.87 6.90
C ALA A 118 4.26 -2.63 7.93
N SER A 119 3.12 -3.16 7.50
CA SER A 119 2.35 -4.13 8.29
C SER A 119 3.13 -5.44 8.45
N GLU A 120 2.67 -6.31 9.34
CA GLU A 120 3.27 -7.63 9.54
C GLU A 120 3.41 -8.40 8.20
N PRO A 121 2.36 -8.55 7.38
CA PRO A 121 2.50 -9.25 6.10
C PRO A 121 3.38 -8.50 5.08
N ALA A 122 3.43 -7.18 5.12
CA ALA A 122 4.19 -6.38 4.17
C ALA A 122 5.70 -6.33 4.49
N LYS A 123 6.09 -6.55 5.74
CA LYS A 123 7.48 -6.51 6.19
C LYS A 123 8.38 -7.37 5.30
N ARG A 124 8.02 -8.62 5.08
CA ARG A 124 8.80 -9.55 4.28
C ARG A 124 8.86 -9.12 2.82
N PHE A 125 7.76 -8.59 2.30
CA PHE A 125 7.72 -8.06 0.94
C PHE A 125 8.75 -6.95 0.77
N PHE A 126 8.75 -5.95 1.67
CA PHE A 126 9.70 -4.84 1.57
C PHE A 126 11.15 -5.27 1.80
N GLN A 127 11.39 -6.24 2.68
CA GLN A 127 12.74 -6.80 2.84
C GLN A 127 13.26 -7.38 1.52
N LYS A 128 12.41 -8.08 0.77
CA LYS A 128 12.77 -8.61 -0.55
C LYS A 128 13.04 -7.54 -1.58
N GLN A 129 12.46 -6.35 -1.41
CA GLN A 129 12.73 -5.20 -2.27
C GLN A 129 13.98 -4.41 -1.85
N GLY A 130 14.68 -4.86 -0.83
CA GLY A 130 15.91 -4.24 -0.37
C GLY A 130 15.76 -3.22 0.75
N PHE A 131 14.59 -3.14 1.37
CA PHE A 131 14.38 -2.26 2.52
C PHE A 131 15.01 -2.85 3.77
N GLU A 132 15.59 -1.97 4.59
CA GLU A 132 16.13 -2.32 5.90
C GLU A 132 15.07 -2.07 6.97
N LEU A 133 14.96 -3.01 7.93
CA LEU A 133 14.15 -2.82 9.12
C LEU A 133 14.87 -1.88 10.08
N ILE A 134 14.23 -0.75 10.41
CA ILE A 134 14.78 0.24 11.32
C ILE A 134 14.32 -0.01 12.74
N GLU A 135 13.00 -0.11 12.94
CA GLU A 135 12.42 -0.41 14.26
C GLU A 135 10.99 -0.93 14.13
N ARG A 136 10.55 -1.58 15.21
CA ARG A 136 9.15 -1.94 15.39
C ARG A 136 8.45 -0.82 16.14
N ASN A 137 7.34 -0.34 15.61
CA ASN A 137 6.51 0.69 16.23
C ASN A 137 5.28 0.04 16.86
N GLU A 138 5.02 0.35 18.13
CA GLU A 138 3.81 -0.05 18.82
C GLU A 138 2.97 1.19 19.08
N PHE A 139 1.69 1.13 18.76
CA PHE A 139 0.79 2.28 18.85
C PHE A 139 -0.65 1.81 19.03
N LYS A 140 -1.55 2.75 19.30
CA LYS A 140 -2.99 2.47 19.37
C LYS A 140 -3.66 3.02 18.13
N LEU A 141 -4.51 2.19 17.51
CA LEU A 141 -5.34 2.56 16.37
C LEU A 141 -6.79 2.32 16.77
N ASN A 142 -7.59 3.39 16.82
CA ASN A 142 -8.97 3.34 17.31
C ASN A 142 -9.08 2.64 18.68
N GLY A 143 -8.12 2.94 19.59
CA GLY A 143 -8.10 2.39 20.94
C GLY A 143 -7.54 0.98 21.06
N VAL A 144 -7.15 0.33 19.98
CA VAL A 144 -6.62 -1.05 19.95
C VAL A 144 -5.10 -1.01 19.72
N GLU A 145 -4.36 -1.75 20.55
CA GLU A 145 -2.91 -1.87 20.38
C GLU A 145 -2.58 -2.67 19.12
N ILE A 146 -1.70 -2.11 18.30
CA ILE A 146 -1.23 -2.72 17.05
C ILE A 146 0.23 -2.31 16.83
N HIS A 147 0.91 -3.00 15.92
CA HIS A 147 2.28 -2.67 15.56
C HIS A 147 2.47 -2.61 14.05
N ASN A 148 3.49 -1.89 13.65
CA ASN A 148 4.06 -1.93 12.30
C ASN A 148 5.57 -1.79 12.37
N TYR A 149 6.23 -1.78 11.23
CA TYR A 149 7.68 -1.73 11.13
C TYR A 149 8.12 -0.54 10.30
N GLN A 150 8.97 0.29 10.89
CA GLN A 150 9.62 1.37 10.16
C GLN A 150 10.72 0.76 9.30
N MET A 151 10.64 0.97 7.99
CA MET A 151 11.61 0.42 7.03
C MET A 151 12.02 1.50 6.03
N ARG A 152 13.25 1.39 5.53
CA ARG A 152 13.77 2.36 4.55
C ARG A 152 14.67 1.69 3.52
N LYS A 153 14.78 2.32 2.37
CA LYS A 153 15.70 1.91 1.29
C LYS A 153 16.38 3.14 0.71
N ALA A 154 17.72 3.13 0.70
CA ALA A 154 18.50 4.15 0.00
C ALA A 154 18.48 3.84 -1.50
N LEU A 155 18.20 4.85 -2.31
CA LEU A 155 18.26 4.76 -3.77
C LEU A 155 19.60 5.34 -4.23
N SER A 156 20.28 4.62 -5.08
CA SER A 156 21.57 5.06 -5.62
C SER A 156 21.41 5.92 -6.85
#